data_b9333cc36ec6ea4b9de591b0c840cd2b
#
_entry.id   b9333cc36ec6ea4b9de591b0c840cd2b
#
_cell.length_a   1.000
_cell.length_b   1.000
_cell.length_c   1.000
_cell.angle_alpha   90.00
_cell.angle_beta   90.00
_cell.angle_gamma   90.00
#
_symmetry.space_group_name_H-M   'P 1'
#
loop_
_entity.id
_entity.type
_entity.pdbx_description
1 polymer ?
#
loop_
_entity_poly.entity_id
_entity_poly.type
_entity_poly.pdbx_seq_one_letter_code
_entity_poly.pdbx_strand_id
1 'polypeptide(L)'
;MEDEREKAQRVSALVVDDDEGTHGSLVETLQESGYFTDVATDGKGAIDKVKEFFYNIAVVEVELPDMTGLDLLKVIKSIHPDTSVIFMTDNPSLENSVGALNAGASAYMMKPLNMEEMMGHIGDVLDRQRSIIETRELLFAERKKREFYQYLSIIDGLTDLYNHRHFHELLTQEVARAIRYEHHLSLLMVDIDDFKRFNDSYGHPAGDKALQEIAKLFKENCRRVDCICRYGGEEFAIITPETSGKNAVYIARRLVEKAREMKISVYGSTIEANLTISIGIAGYPTDAKTKEDLIIRADKNLLEAKKAGKDCFYPPSS
;
A
#
# COMPACT_ATOMS: atom_id res chain seq x y z
N MET A 1 18.98 -28.44 -3.80
CA MET A 1 18.88 -27.02 -4.22
C MET A 1 18.58 -26.82 -5.71
N GLU A 2 19.28 -27.46 -6.67
CA GLU A 2 18.87 -27.45 -8.09
C GLU A 2 17.57 -28.23 -8.31
N ASP A 3 17.44 -29.37 -7.71
CA ASP A 3 16.26 -30.24 -7.77
C ASP A 3 14.98 -29.57 -7.21
N GLU A 4 15.09 -28.75 -6.16
CA GLU A 4 13.97 -27.98 -5.59
C GLU A 4 13.55 -26.80 -6.47
N ARG A 5 14.47 -26.20 -7.21
CA ARG A 5 14.15 -25.12 -8.16
C ARG A 5 13.49 -25.65 -9.44
N GLU A 6 13.87 -26.83 -9.90
CA GLU A 6 13.20 -27.49 -11.02
C GLU A 6 11.78 -27.96 -10.66
N LYS A 7 11.58 -28.46 -9.45
CA LYS A 7 10.24 -28.82 -8.91
C LYS A 7 9.31 -27.61 -8.84
N ALA A 8 9.81 -26.44 -8.46
CA ALA A 8 9.00 -25.21 -8.33
C ALA A 8 8.56 -24.61 -9.67
N GLN A 9 9.14 -25.02 -10.82
CA GLN A 9 8.78 -24.52 -12.15
C GLN A 9 7.80 -25.44 -12.92
N ARG A 10 7.60 -26.67 -12.46
CA ARG A 10 6.68 -27.62 -13.09
C ARG A 10 5.34 -27.64 -12.36
N VAL A 11 4.28 -27.87 -13.11
CA VAL A 11 2.97 -28.14 -12.50
C VAL A 11 3.09 -29.40 -11.67
N SER A 12 2.62 -29.35 -10.43
CA SER A 12 2.73 -30.43 -9.47
C SER A 12 1.38 -31.10 -9.20
N ALA A 13 1.38 -32.42 -9.18
CA ALA A 13 0.22 -33.25 -8.90
C ALA A 13 0.48 -34.24 -7.74
N LEU A 14 -0.50 -34.37 -6.85
CA LEU A 14 -0.52 -35.42 -5.83
C LEU A 14 -1.61 -36.43 -6.21
N VAL A 15 -1.25 -37.68 -6.30
CA VAL A 15 -2.20 -38.79 -6.50
C VAL A 15 -2.38 -39.52 -5.17
N VAL A 16 -3.62 -39.65 -4.72
CA VAL A 16 -3.96 -40.31 -3.43
C VAL A 16 -4.89 -41.46 -3.71
N ASP A 17 -4.36 -42.68 -3.69
CA ASP A 17 -5.06 -43.92 -3.98
C ASP A 17 -4.28 -45.10 -3.38
N ASP A 18 -4.94 -46.05 -2.70
CA ASP A 18 -4.33 -47.24 -2.10
C ASP A 18 -4.15 -48.39 -3.11
N ASP A 19 -4.77 -48.30 -4.31
CA ASP A 19 -4.64 -49.31 -5.38
C ASP A 19 -3.48 -48.99 -6.33
N GLU A 20 -2.38 -49.74 -6.24
CA GLU A 20 -1.20 -49.60 -7.10
C GLU A 20 -1.53 -49.72 -8.61
N GLY A 21 -2.53 -50.52 -9.00
CA GLY A 21 -2.92 -50.72 -10.38
C GLY A 21 -3.51 -49.43 -11.00
N THR A 22 -4.32 -48.75 -10.23
CA THR A 22 -5.01 -47.53 -10.68
C THR A 22 -4.11 -46.31 -10.69
N HIS A 23 -3.36 -46.08 -9.58
CA HIS A 23 -2.51 -44.89 -9.54
C HIS A 23 -1.27 -45.01 -10.45
N GLY A 24 -0.78 -46.22 -10.75
CA GLY A 24 0.40 -46.42 -11.61
C GLY A 24 0.23 -45.81 -13.00
N SER A 25 -0.86 -46.14 -13.70
CA SER A 25 -1.11 -45.61 -15.05
C SER A 25 -1.38 -44.10 -15.07
N LEU A 26 -2.03 -43.58 -14.03
CA LEU A 26 -2.26 -42.12 -13.89
C LEU A 26 -0.94 -41.37 -13.63
N VAL A 27 -0.10 -41.86 -12.76
CA VAL A 27 1.22 -41.29 -12.46
C VAL A 27 2.11 -41.26 -13.69
N GLU A 28 2.16 -42.40 -14.43
CA GLU A 28 2.93 -42.47 -15.69
C GLU A 28 2.46 -41.42 -16.71
N THR A 29 1.15 -41.35 -16.93
CA THR A 29 0.56 -40.35 -17.86
C THR A 29 0.87 -38.91 -17.44
N LEU A 30 0.79 -38.59 -16.14
CA LEU A 30 1.11 -37.27 -15.63
C LEU A 30 2.58 -36.93 -15.79
N GLN A 31 3.47 -37.89 -15.50
CA GLN A 31 4.92 -37.71 -15.65
C GLN A 31 5.34 -37.56 -17.11
N GLU A 32 4.77 -38.35 -18.02
CA GLU A 32 4.98 -38.21 -19.48
C GLU A 32 4.50 -36.83 -19.99
N SER A 33 3.45 -36.29 -19.38
CA SER A 33 2.94 -34.94 -19.67
C SER A 33 3.77 -33.81 -19.02
N GLY A 34 4.86 -34.15 -18.32
CA GLY A 34 5.80 -33.20 -17.72
C GLY A 34 5.42 -32.67 -16.34
N TYR A 35 4.40 -33.26 -15.68
CA TYR A 35 4.05 -32.92 -14.31
C TYR A 35 5.02 -33.53 -13.28
N PHE A 36 5.33 -32.79 -12.25
CA PHE A 36 5.92 -33.35 -11.04
C PHE A 36 4.83 -34.07 -10.26
N THR A 37 4.98 -35.39 -10.05
CA THR A 37 3.93 -36.23 -9.47
C THR A 37 4.42 -36.95 -8.25
N ASP A 38 3.73 -36.80 -7.13
CA ASP A 38 3.88 -37.57 -5.90
C ASP A 38 2.67 -38.47 -5.66
N VAL A 39 2.88 -39.56 -4.92
CA VAL A 39 1.83 -40.53 -4.57
C VAL A 39 1.72 -40.62 -3.05
N ALA A 40 0.50 -40.75 -2.57
CA ALA A 40 0.18 -41.17 -1.20
C ALA A 40 -0.85 -42.31 -1.25
N THR A 41 -0.71 -43.32 -0.39
CA THR A 41 -1.60 -44.46 -0.33
C THR A 41 -2.68 -44.33 0.75
N ASP A 42 -2.64 -43.26 1.53
CA ASP A 42 -3.61 -42.94 2.57
C ASP A 42 -3.72 -41.43 2.80
N GLY A 43 -4.76 -41.02 3.51
CA GLY A 43 -5.03 -39.62 3.78
C GLY A 43 -3.97 -38.94 4.65
N LYS A 44 -3.40 -39.64 5.62
CA LYS A 44 -2.36 -39.10 6.49
C LYS A 44 -1.07 -38.81 5.72
N GLY A 45 -0.61 -39.72 4.88
CA GLY A 45 0.53 -39.52 3.99
C GLY A 45 0.30 -38.35 3.02
N ALA A 46 -0.91 -38.22 2.51
CA ALA A 46 -1.30 -37.10 1.68
C ALA A 46 -1.21 -35.73 2.44
N ILE A 47 -1.72 -35.71 3.67
CA ILE A 47 -1.66 -34.49 4.53
C ILE A 47 -0.22 -34.10 4.83
N ASP A 48 0.65 -35.04 5.14
CA ASP A 48 2.05 -34.78 5.44
C ASP A 48 2.76 -34.20 4.21
N LYS A 49 2.51 -34.73 3.01
CA LYS A 49 3.03 -34.19 1.75
C LYS A 49 2.52 -32.78 1.46
N VAL A 50 1.22 -32.54 1.65
CA VAL A 50 0.60 -31.22 1.43
C VAL A 50 1.12 -30.15 2.42
N LYS A 51 1.53 -30.53 3.63
CA LYS A 51 2.18 -29.59 4.57
C LYS A 51 3.58 -29.20 4.14
N GLU A 52 4.30 -30.09 3.48
CA GLU A 52 5.69 -29.88 3.05
C GLU A 52 5.78 -29.20 1.69
N PHE A 53 4.84 -29.49 0.79
CA PHE A 53 4.90 -29.04 -0.59
C PHE A 53 3.51 -28.61 -1.12
N PHE A 54 3.51 -27.58 -1.99
CA PHE A 54 2.31 -27.13 -2.70
C PHE A 54 2.09 -27.96 -3.96
N TYR A 55 0.87 -28.52 -4.11
CA TYR A 55 0.44 -29.19 -5.34
C TYR A 55 -0.62 -28.36 -6.05
N ASN A 56 -0.45 -28.17 -7.36
CA ASN A 56 -1.47 -27.51 -8.19
C ASN A 56 -2.76 -28.33 -8.22
N ILE A 57 -2.61 -29.66 -8.27
CA ILE A 57 -3.70 -30.62 -8.40
C ILE A 57 -3.50 -31.76 -7.37
N ALA A 58 -4.59 -32.21 -6.79
CA ALA A 58 -4.66 -33.46 -6.06
C ALA A 58 -5.75 -34.35 -6.69
N VAL A 59 -5.39 -35.53 -7.15
CA VAL A 59 -6.33 -36.57 -7.61
C VAL A 59 -6.52 -37.53 -6.49
N VAL A 60 -7.72 -37.61 -5.94
CA VAL A 60 -7.98 -38.26 -4.64
C VAL A 60 -9.08 -39.30 -4.77
N GLU A 61 -8.82 -40.53 -4.28
CA GLU A 61 -9.84 -41.56 -4.09
C GLU A 61 -10.84 -41.11 -3.02
N VAL A 62 -12.14 -41.39 -3.27
CA VAL A 62 -13.21 -40.98 -2.35
C VAL A 62 -13.16 -41.74 -1.04
N GLU A 63 -12.82 -43.03 -1.07
CA GLU A 63 -12.72 -43.91 0.11
C GLU A 63 -11.26 -44.27 0.32
N LEU A 64 -10.62 -43.67 1.32
CA LEU A 64 -9.24 -43.99 1.71
C LEU A 64 -9.23 -44.90 2.95
N PRO A 65 -8.15 -45.66 3.18
CA PRO A 65 -8.09 -46.59 4.29
C PRO A 65 -8.27 -46.00 5.68
N ASP A 66 -7.91 -44.71 5.85
CA ASP A 66 -7.83 -44.03 7.15
C ASP A 66 -8.81 -42.84 7.29
N MET A 67 -9.32 -42.32 6.19
CA MET A 67 -10.30 -41.22 6.20
C MET A 67 -11.10 -41.13 4.88
N THR A 68 -12.12 -40.27 4.85
CA THR A 68 -12.80 -40.00 3.59
C THR A 68 -12.04 -38.99 2.74
N GLY A 69 -12.07 -39.16 1.41
CA GLY A 69 -11.50 -38.16 0.50
C GLY A 69 -12.09 -36.75 0.71
N LEU A 70 -13.36 -36.65 1.14
CA LEU A 70 -14.02 -35.38 1.45
C LEU A 70 -13.38 -34.70 2.68
N ASP A 71 -12.98 -35.44 3.69
CA ASP A 71 -12.28 -34.85 4.84
C ASP A 71 -10.85 -34.45 4.46
N LEU A 72 -10.18 -35.22 3.60
CA LEU A 72 -8.89 -34.85 3.03
C LEU A 72 -9.00 -33.56 2.19
N LEU A 73 -10.04 -33.42 1.36
CA LEU A 73 -10.30 -32.16 0.61
C LEU A 73 -10.37 -30.95 1.54
N LYS A 74 -11.11 -31.03 2.65
CA LYS A 74 -11.22 -29.93 3.63
C LYS A 74 -9.86 -29.55 4.20
N VAL A 75 -9.03 -30.55 4.52
CA VAL A 75 -7.67 -30.32 5.04
C VAL A 75 -6.79 -29.67 3.95
N ILE A 76 -6.77 -30.21 2.75
CA ILE A 76 -6.02 -29.64 1.61
C ILE A 76 -6.41 -28.17 1.40
N LYS A 77 -7.72 -27.89 1.33
CA LYS A 77 -8.23 -26.52 1.12
C LYS A 77 -7.93 -25.58 2.28
N SER A 78 -7.80 -26.08 3.50
CA SER A 78 -7.41 -25.26 4.64
C SER A 78 -5.92 -24.87 4.63
N ILE A 79 -5.04 -25.71 4.09
CA ILE A 79 -3.59 -25.47 3.99
C ILE A 79 -3.28 -24.70 2.70
N HIS A 80 -3.79 -25.19 1.57
CA HIS A 80 -3.60 -24.63 0.23
C HIS A 80 -4.94 -24.44 -0.49
N PRO A 81 -5.61 -23.29 -0.31
CA PRO A 81 -6.91 -23.02 -0.94
C PRO A 81 -6.90 -23.12 -2.47
N ASP A 82 -5.74 -22.84 -3.08
CA ASP A 82 -5.56 -22.81 -4.53
C ASP A 82 -5.29 -24.21 -5.14
N THR A 83 -5.02 -25.25 -4.33
CA THR A 83 -4.90 -26.63 -4.82
C THR A 83 -6.25 -27.11 -5.34
N SER A 84 -6.31 -27.56 -6.59
CA SER A 84 -7.53 -28.15 -7.17
C SER A 84 -7.61 -29.64 -6.87
N VAL A 85 -8.77 -30.09 -6.41
CA VAL A 85 -8.98 -31.49 -6.04
C VAL A 85 -9.94 -32.11 -7.04
N ILE A 86 -9.53 -33.23 -7.65
CA ILE A 86 -10.32 -34.10 -8.52
C ILE A 86 -10.55 -35.41 -7.80
N PHE A 87 -11.80 -35.80 -7.65
CA PHE A 87 -12.12 -37.10 -7.06
C PHE A 87 -12.19 -38.19 -8.10
N MET A 88 -11.75 -39.38 -7.73
CA MET A 88 -11.95 -40.62 -8.46
C MET A 88 -12.58 -41.68 -7.56
N THR A 89 -13.42 -42.56 -8.11
CA THR A 89 -14.09 -43.63 -7.34
C THR A 89 -14.57 -44.78 -8.20
N ASP A 90 -14.60 -45.97 -7.61
CA ASP A 90 -15.23 -47.16 -8.18
C ASP A 90 -16.74 -47.20 -7.98
N ASN A 91 -17.27 -46.52 -6.96
CA ASN A 91 -18.67 -46.54 -6.58
C ASN A 91 -19.31 -45.15 -6.60
N PRO A 92 -19.67 -44.62 -7.78
CA PRO A 92 -20.25 -43.28 -7.89
C PRO A 92 -21.66 -43.26 -7.30
N SER A 93 -21.92 -42.30 -6.42
CA SER A 93 -23.28 -41.94 -5.99
C SER A 93 -23.56 -40.49 -6.31
N LEU A 94 -24.81 -40.17 -6.64
CA LEU A 94 -25.22 -38.77 -6.92
C LEU A 94 -25.02 -37.88 -5.67
N GLU A 95 -25.26 -38.43 -4.50
CA GLU A 95 -25.11 -37.75 -3.22
C GLU A 95 -23.64 -37.40 -2.93
N ASN A 96 -22.73 -38.33 -3.17
CA ASN A 96 -21.29 -38.12 -2.98
C ASN A 96 -20.72 -37.12 -4.00
N SER A 97 -21.12 -37.19 -5.26
CA SER A 97 -20.66 -36.26 -6.29
C SER A 97 -21.14 -34.82 -6.04
N VAL A 98 -22.41 -34.62 -5.68
CA VAL A 98 -22.93 -33.32 -5.30
C VAL A 98 -22.28 -32.79 -4.03
N GLY A 99 -22.06 -33.67 -3.03
CA GLY A 99 -21.35 -33.29 -1.80
C GLY A 99 -19.90 -32.86 -2.05
N ALA A 100 -19.19 -33.57 -2.90
CA ALA A 100 -17.81 -33.24 -3.29
C ALA A 100 -17.70 -31.90 -4.02
N LEU A 101 -18.55 -31.64 -5.01
CA LEU A 101 -18.57 -30.38 -5.76
C LEU A 101 -18.95 -29.18 -4.85
N ASN A 102 -19.94 -29.36 -3.98
CA ASN A 102 -20.32 -28.34 -3.00
C ASN A 102 -19.20 -28.05 -1.97
N ALA A 103 -18.37 -29.04 -1.65
CA ALA A 103 -17.22 -28.86 -0.79
C ALA A 103 -16.00 -28.24 -1.50
N GLY A 104 -16.08 -27.97 -2.80
CA GLY A 104 -15.05 -27.31 -3.59
C GLY A 104 -14.14 -28.23 -4.40
N ALA A 105 -14.57 -29.47 -4.67
CA ALA A 105 -13.88 -30.32 -5.65
C ALA A 105 -14.04 -29.71 -7.06
N SER A 106 -12.99 -29.87 -7.87
CA SER A 106 -12.95 -29.34 -9.25
C SER A 106 -13.61 -30.28 -10.25
N ALA A 107 -13.53 -31.57 -10.01
CA ALA A 107 -14.18 -32.63 -10.81
C ALA A 107 -14.39 -33.89 -9.97
N TYR A 108 -15.23 -34.80 -10.49
CA TYR A 108 -15.53 -36.10 -9.92
C TYR A 108 -15.60 -37.12 -11.04
N MET A 109 -14.78 -38.17 -10.99
CA MET A 109 -14.63 -39.10 -12.08
C MET A 109 -14.83 -40.58 -11.58
N MET A 110 -15.30 -41.41 -12.48
CA MET A 110 -15.54 -42.81 -12.21
C MET A 110 -14.36 -43.65 -12.74
N LYS A 111 -13.93 -44.65 -11.95
CA LYS A 111 -13.02 -45.68 -12.41
C LYS A 111 -13.77 -46.73 -13.30
N PRO A 112 -13.15 -47.31 -14.34
CA PRO A 112 -11.77 -47.08 -14.80
C PRO A 112 -11.61 -45.70 -15.44
N LEU A 113 -10.49 -45.04 -15.14
CA LEU A 113 -10.25 -43.65 -15.59
C LEU A 113 -10.04 -43.62 -17.11
N ASN A 114 -10.77 -42.71 -17.78
CA ASN A 114 -10.44 -42.32 -19.14
C ASN A 114 -9.33 -41.23 -19.06
N MET A 115 -8.09 -41.59 -19.43
CA MET A 115 -6.93 -40.69 -19.31
C MET A 115 -7.06 -39.42 -20.17
N GLU A 116 -7.69 -39.49 -21.34
CA GLU A 116 -7.92 -38.33 -22.19
C GLU A 116 -8.89 -37.32 -21.50
N GLU A 117 -9.97 -37.84 -20.91
CA GLU A 117 -10.93 -37.03 -20.16
C GLU A 117 -10.29 -36.47 -18.89
N MET A 118 -9.50 -37.24 -18.14
CA MET A 118 -8.76 -36.81 -16.97
C MET A 118 -7.80 -35.64 -17.31
N MET A 119 -7.01 -35.81 -18.37
CA MET A 119 -6.08 -34.79 -18.81
C MET A 119 -6.79 -33.53 -19.29
N GLY A 120 -7.96 -33.67 -19.93
CA GLY A 120 -8.83 -32.53 -20.27
C GLY A 120 -9.28 -31.75 -19.04
N HIS A 121 -9.77 -32.42 -17.99
CA HIS A 121 -10.17 -31.78 -16.74
C HIS A 121 -8.98 -31.11 -16.02
N ILE A 122 -7.83 -31.76 -16.03
CA ILE A 122 -6.59 -31.20 -15.46
C ILE A 122 -6.22 -29.91 -16.21
N GLY A 123 -6.27 -29.91 -17.54
CA GLY A 123 -5.99 -28.75 -18.37
C GLY A 123 -6.93 -27.57 -18.04
N ASP A 124 -8.23 -27.80 -18.02
CA ASP A 124 -9.24 -26.80 -17.68
C ASP A 124 -9.03 -26.18 -16.28
N VAL A 125 -8.66 -27.01 -15.33
CA VAL A 125 -8.38 -26.58 -13.95
C VAL A 125 -7.14 -25.69 -13.89
N LEU A 126 -6.07 -26.09 -14.58
CA LEU A 126 -4.81 -25.32 -14.62
C LEU A 126 -4.97 -23.97 -15.34
N ASP A 127 -5.71 -23.96 -16.44
CA ASP A 127 -6.00 -22.73 -17.18
C ASP A 127 -6.82 -21.76 -16.32
N ARG A 128 -7.76 -22.28 -15.54
CA ARG A 128 -8.53 -21.50 -14.59
C ARG A 128 -7.67 -20.93 -13.47
N GLN A 129 -6.77 -21.74 -12.90
CA GLN A 129 -5.81 -21.27 -11.89
C GLN A 129 -4.90 -20.17 -12.45
N ARG A 130 -4.35 -20.37 -13.65
CA ARG A 130 -3.50 -19.39 -14.33
C ARG A 130 -4.24 -18.06 -14.53
N SER A 131 -5.45 -18.10 -15.04
CA SER A 131 -6.28 -16.90 -15.26
C SER A 131 -6.57 -16.15 -13.96
N ILE A 132 -6.80 -16.86 -12.86
CA ILE A 132 -7.00 -16.24 -11.54
C ILE A 132 -5.72 -15.53 -11.05
N ILE A 133 -4.56 -16.17 -11.19
CA ILE A 133 -3.26 -15.61 -10.79
C ILE A 133 -2.97 -14.35 -11.62
N GLU A 134 -3.07 -14.43 -12.94
CA GLU A 134 -2.85 -13.31 -13.85
C GLU A 134 -3.78 -12.13 -13.55
N THR A 135 -5.06 -12.41 -13.28
CA THR A 135 -6.04 -11.39 -12.89
C THR A 135 -5.66 -10.71 -11.57
N ARG A 136 -5.23 -11.47 -10.57
CA ARG A 136 -4.76 -10.93 -9.28
C ARG A 136 -3.54 -10.03 -9.44
N GLU A 137 -2.56 -10.45 -10.25
CA GLU A 137 -1.35 -9.67 -10.53
C GLU A 137 -1.68 -8.36 -11.26
N LEU A 138 -2.54 -8.40 -12.27
CA LEU A 138 -3.02 -7.22 -12.98
C LEU A 138 -3.73 -6.23 -12.04
N LEU A 139 -4.65 -6.72 -11.23
CA LEU A 139 -5.37 -5.88 -10.24
C LEU A 139 -4.41 -5.27 -9.20
N PHE A 140 -3.41 -6.03 -8.76
CA PHE A 140 -2.39 -5.52 -7.85
C PHE A 140 -1.55 -4.41 -8.49
N ALA A 141 -1.09 -4.63 -9.74
CA ALA A 141 -0.33 -3.64 -10.50
C ALA A 141 -1.15 -2.37 -10.75
N GLU A 142 -2.44 -2.50 -11.12
CA GLU A 142 -3.34 -1.37 -11.34
C GLU A 142 -3.59 -0.57 -10.05
N ARG A 143 -3.79 -1.26 -8.91
CA ARG A 143 -3.93 -0.61 -7.60
C ARG A 143 -2.68 0.20 -7.24
N LYS A 144 -1.49 -0.38 -7.39
CA LYS A 144 -0.20 0.29 -7.17
C LYS A 144 -0.04 1.52 -8.06
N LYS A 145 -0.38 1.39 -9.33
CA LYS A 145 -0.35 2.49 -10.30
C LYS A 145 -1.31 3.61 -9.89
N ARG A 146 -2.52 3.27 -9.46
CA ARG A 146 -3.51 4.24 -8.98
C ARG A 146 -3.03 4.97 -7.72
N GLU A 147 -2.51 4.26 -6.73
CA GLU A 147 -1.93 4.84 -5.51
C GLU A 147 -0.78 5.80 -5.85
N PHE A 148 0.10 5.43 -6.78
CA PHE A 148 1.19 6.27 -7.25
C PHE A 148 0.71 7.56 -7.93
N TYR A 149 -0.30 7.48 -8.81
CA TYR A 149 -0.88 8.67 -9.43
C TYR A 149 -1.62 9.55 -8.42
N GLN A 150 -2.31 8.97 -7.45
CA GLN A 150 -2.90 9.73 -6.35
C GLN A 150 -1.82 10.46 -5.55
N TYR A 151 -0.74 9.78 -5.18
CA TYR A 151 0.41 10.39 -4.51
C TYR A 151 0.96 11.57 -5.32
N LEU A 152 1.28 11.39 -6.61
CA LEU A 152 1.77 12.47 -7.48
C LEU A 152 0.78 13.64 -7.61
N SER A 153 -0.51 13.39 -7.43
CA SER A 153 -1.54 14.43 -7.55
C SER A 153 -1.66 15.32 -6.32
N ILE A 154 -1.16 14.89 -5.16
CA ILE A 154 -1.29 15.58 -3.87
C ILE A 154 0.04 16.13 -3.32
N ILE A 155 1.17 15.67 -3.88
CA ILE A 155 2.51 16.06 -3.42
C ILE A 155 3.13 17.08 -4.38
N ASP A 156 3.92 17.99 -3.84
CA ASP A 156 4.82 18.88 -4.58
C ASP A 156 6.11 18.14 -4.93
N GLY A 157 6.44 18.03 -6.21
CA GLY A 157 7.55 17.22 -6.71
C GLY A 157 8.94 17.73 -6.33
N LEU A 158 9.08 18.97 -5.85
CA LEU A 158 10.37 19.53 -5.43
C LEU A 158 10.62 19.30 -3.94
N THR A 159 9.61 19.50 -3.09
CA THR A 159 9.75 19.56 -1.64
C THR A 159 9.24 18.32 -0.92
N ASP A 160 8.53 17.46 -1.65
CA ASP A 160 7.87 16.27 -1.06
C ASP A 160 6.93 16.63 0.11
N LEU A 161 6.30 17.82 0.01
CA LEU A 161 5.22 18.28 0.87
C LEU A 161 3.89 18.16 0.12
N TYR A 162 2.78 18.32 0.82
CA TYR A 162 1.49 18.46 0.15
C TYR A 162 1.48 19.69 -0.77
N ASN A 163 0.85 19.57 -1.94
CA ASN A 163 0.74 20.69 -2.89
C ASN A 163 -0.43 21.61 -2.54
N HIS A 164 -0.50 22.75 -3.23
CA HIS A 164 -1.53 23.77 -3.09
C HIS A 164 -2.97 23.22 -3.18
N ARG A 165 -3.23 22.30 -4.12
CA ARG A 165 -4.58 21.72 -4.25
C ARG A 165 -4.96 20.93 -3.02
N HIS A 166 -4.07 20.06 -2.57
CA HIS A 166 -4.34 19.22 -1.41
C HIS A 166 -4.41 20.04 -0.11
N PHE A 167 -3.69 21.16 0.00
CA PHE A 167 -3.85 22.12 1.10
C PHE A 167 -5.31 22.52 1.28
N HIS A 168 -6.00 22.92 0.19
CA HIS A 168 -7.40 23.34 0.28
C HIS A 168 -8.34 22.22 0.71
N GLU A 169 -8.07 20.99 0.30
CA GLU A 169 -8.82 19.79 0.72
C GLU A 169 -8.63 19.52 2.21
N LEU A 170 -7.37 19.48 2.67
CA LEU A 170 -7.03 19.27 4.08
C LEU A 170 -7.60 20.35 4.99
N LEU A 171 -7.44 21.62 4.62
CA LEU A 171 -7.97 22.72 5.43
C LEU A 171 -9.49 22.68 5.53
N THR A 172 -10.20 22.28 4.45
CA THR A 172 -11.66 22.09 4.48
C THR A 172 -12.04 20.99 5.47
N GLN A 173 -11.32 19.86 5.46
CA GLN A 173 -11.58 18.75 6.36
C GLN A 173 -11.30 19.11 7.82
N GLU A 174 -10.18 19.78 8.09
CA GLU A 174 -9.79 20.15 9.46
C GLU A 174 -10.69 21.25 10.05
N VAL A 175 -11.14 22.23 9.25
CA VAL A 175 -12.13 23.21 9.68
C VAL A 175 -13.46 22.53 10.01
N ALA A 176 -13.95 21.62 9.16
CA ALA A 176 -15.17 20.87 9.42
C ALA A 176 -15.05 20.00 10.71
N ARG A 177 -13.87 19.42 10.91
CA ARG A 177 -13.57 18.64 12.13
C ARG A 177 -13.55 19.54 13.38
N ALA A 178 -12.88 20.70 13.30
CA ALA A 178 -12.82 21.69 14.38
C ALA A 178 -14.21 22.20 14.76
N ILE A 179 -15.08 22.45 13.79
CA ILE A 179 -16.50 22.82 14.03
C ILE A 179 -17.24 21.68 14.74
N ARG A 180 -17.12 20.46 14.25
CA ARG A 180 -17.88 19.30 14.77
C ARG A 180 -17.54 18.96 16.22
N TYR A 181 -16.27 19.07 16.58
CA TYR A 181 -15.75 18.65 17.89
C TYR A 181 -15.42 19.83 18.82
N GLU A 182 -15.72 21.05 18.39
CA GLU A 182 -15.40 22.29 19.14
C GLU A 182 -13.92 22.43 19.48
N HIS A 183 -13.06 21.94 18.58
CA HIS A 183 -11.61 22.00 18.75
C HIS A 183 -11.02 23.28 18.15
N HIS A 184 -9.86 23.67 18.66
CA HIS A 184 -9.07 24.73 18.05
C HIS A 184 -8.35 24.22 16.79
N LEU A 185 -8.10 25.10 15.87
CA LEU A 185 -7.28 24.88 14.67
C LEU A 185 -6.45 26.13 14.44
N SER A 186 -5.19 26.00 14.05
CA SER A 186 -4.43 27.16 13.59
C SER A 186 -3.85 26.92 12.19
N LEU A 187 -3.73 28.00 11.45
CA LEU A 187 -3.09 28.06 10.15
C LEU A 187 -1.90 29.02 10.24
N LEU A 188 -0.74 28.55 9.79
CA LEU A 188 0.47 29.34 9.62
C LEU A 188 0.73 29.46 8.12
N MET A 189 0.71 30.72 7.60
CA MET A 189 1.21 31.02 6.26
C MET A 189 2.65 31.48 6.38
N VAL A 190 3.53 30.89 5.60
CA VAL A 190 4.99 31.07 5.70
C VAL A 190 5.55 31.48 4.35
N ASP A 191 6.47 32.40 4.33
CA ASP A 191 7.16 32.85 3.13
C ASP A 191 8.67 33.02 3.42
N ILE A 192 9.49 32.60 2.46
CA ILE A 192 10.95 32.76 2.57
C ILE A 192 11.34 34.19 2.20
N ASP A 193 11.95 34.86 3.15
CA ASP A 193 12.33 36.25 2.97
C ASP A 193 13.41 36.44 1.90
N ASP A 194 13.21 37.41 1.01
CA ASP A 194 14.14 37.79 -0.06
C ASP A 194 14.57 36.64 -0.98
N PHE A 195 13.71 35.60 -1.16
CA PHE A 195 14.03 34.41 -1.94
C PHE A 195 14.42 34.69 -3.38
N LYS A 196 13.78 35.72 -4.02
CA LYS A 196 14.18 36.15 -5.35
C LYS A 196 15.63 36.62 -5.37
N ARG A 197 16.03 37.48 -4.40
CA ARG A 197 17.41 37.95 -4.28
C ARG A 197 18.40 36.79 -4.06
N PHE A 198 18.01 35.78 -3.31
CA PHE A 198 18.79 34.58 -3.12
C PHE A 198 19.00 33.85 -4.46
N ASN A 199 17.93 33.64 -5.23
CA ASN A 199 18.01 33.03 -6.57
C ASN A 199 18.88 33.84 -7.53
N ASP A 200 18.73 35.18 -7.52
CA ASP A 200 19.53 36.07 -8.37
C ASP A 200 21.03 35.99 -8.02
N SER A 201 21.37 35.72 -6.75
CA SER A 201 22.76 35.63 -6.27
C SER A 201 23.41 34.24 -6.46
N TYR A 202 22.64 33.16 -6.30
CA TYR A 202 23.16 31.78 -6.23
C TYR A 202 22.60 30.85 -7.30
N GLY A 203 21.68 31.35 -8.13
CA GLY A 203 21.00 30.58 -9.18
C GLY A 203 19.84 29.72 -8.70
N HIS A 204 18.95 29.37 -9.63
CA HIS A 204 17.75 28.57 -9.34
C HIS A 204 18.04 27.19 -8.67
N PRO A 205 19.10 26.46 -9.05
CA PRO A 205 19.39 25.19 -8.35
C PRO A 205 19.71 25.36 -6.88
N ALA A 206 20.29 26.51 -6.47
CA ALA A 206 20.49 26.84 -5.05
C ALA A 206 19.15 27.15 -4.36
N GLY A 207 18.24 27.82 -5.06
CA GLY A 207 16.89 28.08 -4.57
C GLY A 207 16.08 26.81 -4.39
N ASP A 208 16.16 25.88 -5.34
CA ASP A 208 15.50 24.57 -5.23
C ASP A 208 16.00 23.81 -3.99
N LYS A 209 17.31 23.83 -3.76
CA LYS A 209 17.90 23.23 -2.56
C LYS A 209 17.44 23.92 -1.27
N ALA A 210 17.34 25.26 -1.29
CA ALA A 210 16.81 26.02 -0.16
C ALA A 210 15.37 25.63 0.18
N LEU A 211 14.50 25.49 -0.83
CA LEU A 211 13.13 25.04 -0.67
C LEU A 211 13.05 23.62 -0.06
N GLN A 212 13.93 22.72 -0.50
CA GLN A 212 14.02 21.36 0.05
C GLN A 212 14.47 21.36 1.52
N GLU A 213 15.47 22.14 1.88
CA GLU A 213 15.97 22.24 3.27
C GLU A 213 14.93 22.88 4.20
N ILE A 214 14.21 23.92 3.74
CA ILE A 214 13.07 24.51 4.48
C ILE A 214 11.96 23.48 4.67
N ALA A 215 11.61 22.72 3.65
CA ALA A 215 10.61 21.67 3.74
C ALA A 215 11.01 20.60 4.77
N LYS A 216 12.28 20.20 4.76
CA LYS A 216 12.84 19.27 5.75
C LYS A 216 12.79 19.85 7.16
N LEU A 217 13.19 21.12 7.34
CA LEU A 217 13.11 21.81 8.62
C LEU A 217 11.67 21.79 9.16
N PHE A 218 10.65 22.03 8.34
CA PHE A 218 9.27 21.97 8.78
C PHE A 218 8.86 20.55 9.17
N LYS A 219 9.20 19.51 8.38
CA LYS A 219 8.93 18.10 8.71
C LYS A 219 9.52 17.69 10.06
N GLU A 220 10.75 18.14 10.36
CA GLU A 220 11.47 17.81 11.59
C GLU A 220 10.95 18.57 12.83
N ASN A 221 10.33 19.74 12.62
CA ASN A 221 9.91 20.64 13.69
C ASN A 221 8.38 20.76 13.84
N CYS A 222 7.59 20.04 13.06
CA CYS A 222 6.14 19.93 13.21
C CYS A 222 5.76 18.53 13.70
N ARG A 223 4.55 18.38 14.25
CA ARG A 223 4.02 17.10 14.69
C ARG A 223 3.57 16.28 13.49
N ARG A 224 3.51 14.95 13.63
CA ARG A 224 3.01 14.07 12.57
C ARG A 224 1.57 14.37 12.13
N VAL A 225 0.76 14.97 13.01
CA VAL A 225 -0.63 15.35 12.72
C VAL A 225 -0.74 16.73 12.05
N ASP A 226 0.32 17.53 12.06
CA ASP A 226 0.36 18.82 11.37
C ASP A 226 0.51 18.57 9.87
N CYS A 227 -0.27 19.30 9.06
CA CYS A 227 -0.23 19.17 7.61
C CYS A 227 0.64 20.31 7.03
N ILE A 228 1.75 19.92 6.42
CA ILE A 228 2.72 20.86 5.85
C ILE A 228 2.57 20.85 4.34
N CYS A 229 2.35 22.02 3.75
CA CYS A 229 2.05 22.19 2.33
C CYS A 229 2.97 23.24 1.70
N ARG A 230 3.36 23.03 0.44
CA ARG A 230 3.89 24.11 -0.39
C ARG A 230 2.71 24.81 -1.05
N TYR A 231 2.50 26.06 -0.66
CA TYR A 231 1.35 26.86 -1.10
C TYR A 231 1.61 27.56 -2.44
N GLY A 232 2.83 28.02 -2.67
CA GLY A 232 3.24 28.70 -3.88
C GLY A 232 4.73 28.54 -4.16
N GLY A 233 5.33 29.36 -4.97
CA GLY A 233 6.75 29.30 -5.33
C GLY A 233 7.67 29.19 -4.11
N GLU A 234 7.65 30.19 -3.24
CA GLU A 234 8.44 30.28 -2.00
C GLU A 234 7.55 30.31 -0.74
N GLU A 235 6.24 30.06 -0.92
CA GLU A 235 5.24 30.13 0.13
C GLU A 235 4.87 28.72 0.60
N PHE A 236 4.70 28.57 1.91
CA PHE A 236 4.29 27.33 2.57
C PHE A 236 3.10 27.61 3.49
N ALA A 237 2.32 26.56 3.75
CA ALA A 237 1.22 26.60 4.70
C ALA A 237 1.33 25.41 5.66
N ILE A 238 1.11 25.67 6.95
CA ILE A 238 1.10 24.63 7.98
C ILE A 238 -0.24 24.67 8.69
N ILE A 239 -1.02 23.60 8.56
CA ILE A 239 -2.29 23.41 9.27
C ILE A 239 -1.97 22.66 10.56
N THR A 240 -2.32 23.21 11.69
CA THR A 240 -2.06 22.63 13.01
C THR A 240 -3.36 22.30 13.73
N PRO A 241 -3.87 21.06 13.58
CA PRO A 241 -5.10 20.61 14.26
C PRO A 241 -4.95 20.66 15.78
N GLU A 242 -6.06 20.86 16.49
CA GLU A 242 -6.14 20.88 17.96
C GLU A 242 -5.13 21.83 18.61
N THR A 243 -4.80 22.92 17.90
CA THR A 243 -3.82 23.90 18.33
C THR A 243 -4.44 25.29 18.33
N SER A 244 -4.49 25.93 19.50
CA SER A 244 -4.96 27.32 19.60
C SER A 244 -3.93 28.28 19.01
N GLY A 245 -4.39 29.47 18.58
CA GLY A 245 -3.51 30.51 18.08
C GLY A 245 -2.35 30.86 19.02
N LYS A 246 -2.59 30.86 20.34
CA LYS A 246 -1.53 31.07 21.36
C LYS A 246 -0.48 29.96 21.33
N ASN A 247 -0.88 28.73 21.11
CA ASN A 247 0.04 27.58 21.02
C ASN A 247 0.78 27.57 19.67
N ALA A 248 0.14 28.01 18.60
CA ALA A 248 0.76 28.13 17.28
C ALA A 248 1.93 29.13 17.27
N VAL A 249 1.91 30.14 18.14
CA VAL A 249 3.03 31.07 18.35
C VAL A 249 4.34 30.35 18.75
N TYR A 250 4.26 29.32 19.58
CA TYR A 250 5.45 28.54 19.94
C TYR A 250 6.03 27.76 18.76
N ILE A 251 5.14 27.26 17.89
CA ILE A 251 5.56 26.57 16.66
C ILE A 251 6.24 27.58 15.75
N ALA A 252 5.61 28.74 15.46
CA ALA A 252 6.15 29.76 14.59
C ALA A 252 7.50 30.28 15.08
N ARG A 253 7.64 30.56 16.38
CA ARG A 253 8.91 30.99 16.97
C ARG A 253 10.02 29.98 16.71
N ARG A 254 9.76 28.71 17.01
CA ARG A 254 10.74 27.64 16.78
C ARG A 254 11.16 27.54 15.31
N LEU A 255 10.20 27.66 14.37
CA LEU A 255 10.48 27.58 12.94
C LEU A 255 11.35 28.77 12.48
N VAL A 256 11.04 30.01 12.93
CA VAL A 256 11.85 31.19 12.62
C VAL A 256 13.28 31.05 13.18
N GLU A 257 13.42 30.64 14.43
CA GLU A 257 14.73 30.42 15.05
C GLU A 257 15.56 29.37 14.32
N LYS A 258 14.92 28.26 13.94
CA LYS A 258 15.60 27.18 13.20
C LYS A 258 15.94 27.56 11.76
N ALA A 259 15.13 28.38 11.09
CA ALA A 259 15.45 28.90 9.75
C ALA A 259 16.72 29.77 9.78
N ARG A 260 16.88 30.62 10.79
CA ARG A 260 18.11 31.43 10.98
C ARG A 260 19.39 30.62 11.12
N GLU A 261 19.30 29.45 11.76
CA GLU A 261 20.43 28.55 11.99
C GLU A 261 20.76 27.69 10.75
N MET A 262 19.89 27.70 9.72
CA MET A 262 19.98 26.80 8.59
C MET A 262 21.18 27.13 7.69
N LYS A 263 21.94 26.09 7.32
CA LYS A 263 23.04 26.18 6.35
C LYS A 263 22.68 25.40 5.09
N ILE A 264 22.80 26.05 3.94
CA ILE A 264 22.50 25.44 2.64
C ILE A 264 23.81 25.04 1.98
N SER A 265 23.94 23.74 1.65
CA SER A 265 25.05 23.21 0.86
C SER A 265 24.66 23.15 -0.62
N VAL A 266 25.42 23.84 -1.46
CA VAL A 266 25.21 23.86 -2.92
C VAL A 266 26.49 23.45 -3.62
N TYR A 267 26.45 22.51 -4.57
CA TYR A 267 27.59 22.03 -5.35
C TYR A 267 28.82 21.59 -4.50
N GLY A 268 28.58 20.94 -3.36
CA GLY A 268 29.67 20.45 -2.49
C GLY A 268 30.35 21.53 -1.65
N SER A 269 29.92 22.80 -1.74
CA SER A 269 30.30 23.88 -0.85
C SER A 269 29.15 24.26 0.08
N THR A 270 29.45 24.62 1.32
CA THR A 270 28.45 25.17 2.22
C THR A 270 28.33 26.66 1.94
N ILE A 271 27.18 27.08 1.41
CA ILE A 271 26.88 28.52 1.30
C ILE A 271 26.33 28.93 2.67
N GLU A 272 27.03 29.83 3.36
CA GLU A 272 26.50 30.50 4.55
C GLU A 272 25.52 31.60 4.11
N ALA A 273 24.41 31.21 3.53
CA ALA A 273 23.34 32.13 3.19
C ALA A 273 22.35 32.15 4.35
N ASN A 274 22.15 33.30 4.93
CA ASN A 274 21.12 33.51 5.95
C ASN A 274 19.78 33.64 5.24
N LEU A 275 19.07 32.53 5.09
CA LEU A 275 17.67 32.56 4.72
C LEU A 275 16.83 32.67 5.97
N THR A 276 15.93 33.63 5.97
CA THR A 276 14.94 33.82 7.03
C THR A 276 13.55 33.55 6.50
N ILE A 277 12.60 33.39 7.39
CA ILE A 277 11.19 33.19 7.05
C ILE A 277 10.32 34.16 7.84
N SER A 278 9.26 34.62 7.19
CA SER A 278 8.18 35.36 7.83
C SER A 278 6.95 34.47 7.96
N ILE A 279 6.23 34.57 9.08
CA ILE A 279 5.07 33.72 9.38
C ILE A 279 3.88 34.57 9.81
N GLY A 280 2.72 34.36 9.17
CA GLY A 280 1.44 34.87 9.63
C GLY A 280 0.60 33.77 10.25
N ILE A 281 0.04 33.99 11.43
CA ILE A 281 -0.73 33.00 12.19
C ILE A 281 -2.19 33.44 12.26
N ALA A 282 -3.13 32.50 12.04
CA ALA A 282 -4.54 32.69 12.33
C ALA A 282 -5.11 31.47 13.05
N GLY A 283 -5.98 31.70 14.02
CA GLY A 283 -6.60 30.65 14.85
C GLY A 283 -8.12 30.59 14.67
N TYR A 284 -8.64 29.35 14.53
CA TYR A 284 -10.06 29.06 14.62
C TYR A 284 -10.39 28.64 16.07
N PRO A 285 -11.51 29.07 16.65
CA PRO A 285 -12.52 29.98 16.10
C PRO A 285 -12.26 31.47 16.41
N THR A 286 -11.11 31.83 16.97
CA THR A 286 -10.84 33.15 17.54
C THR A 286 -10.72 34.24 16.46
N ASP A 287 -9.91 33.99 15.41
CA ASP A 287 -9.62 34.96 14.36
C ASP A 287 -10.53 34.82 13.15
N ALA A 288 -11.07 33.62 12.93
CA ALA A 288 -11.89 33.29 11.78
C ALA A 288 -12.86 32.17 12.10
N LYS A 289 -13.99 32.12 11.39
CA LYS A 289 -15.01 31.06 11.54
C LYS A 289 -15.19 30.23 10.27
N THR A 290 -14.59 30.63 9.17
CA THR A 290 -14.61 29.93 7.89
C THR A 290 -13.19 29.64 7.42
N LYS A 291 -13.06 28.73 6.49
CA LYS A 291 -11.77 28.41 5.84
C LYS A 291 -11.20 29.62 5.13
N GLU A 292 -12.04 30.34 4.40
CA GLU A 292 -11.69 31.52 3.61
C GLU A 292 -11.16 32.64 4.51
N ASP A 293 -11.89 32.95 5.58
CA ASP A 293 -11.49 33.96 6.56
C ASP A 293 -10.17 33.59 7.25
N LEU A 294 -9.96 32.28 7.53
CA LEU A 294 -8.74 31.80 8.17
C LEU A 294 -7.51 32.05 7.27
N ILE A 295 -7.63 31.75 5.97
CA ILE A 295 -6.58 32.02 4.98
C ILE A 295 -6.32 33.54 4.89
N ILE A 296 -7.36 34.33 4.67
CA ILE A 296 -7.25 35.81 4.55
C ILE A 296 -6.56 36.38 5.80
N ARG A 297 -6.92 35.89 6.98
CA ARG A 297 -6.35 36.39 8.23
C ARG A 297 -4.88 36.01 8.38
N ALA A 298 -4.50 34.76 8.06
CA ALA A 298 -3.12 34.31 8.11
C ALA A 298 -2.25 35.07 7.10
N ASP A 299 -2.73 35.28 5.87
CA ASP A 299 -2.03 36.07 4.85
C ASP A 299 -1.84 37.56 5.27
N LYS A 300 -2.88 38.16 5.85
CA LYS A 300 -2.76 39.49 6.40
C LYS A 300 -1.69 39.59 7.47
N ASN A 301 -1.66 38.63 8.38
CA ASN A 301 -0.67 38.57 9.44
C ASN A 301 0.74 38.28 8.90
N LEU A 302 0.88 37.50 7.83
CA LEU A 302 2.15 37.33 7.11
C LEU A 302 2.65 38.67 6.50
N LEU A 303 1.76 39.42 5.89
CA LEU A 303 2.10 40.75 5.37
C LEU A 303 2.57 41.69 6.49
N GLU A 304 1.96 41.67 7.66
CA GLU A 304 2.39 42.46 8.81
C GLU A 304 3.78 41.99 9.34
N ALA A 305 4.06 40.70 9.34
CA ALA A 305 5.39 40.17 9.67
C ALA A 305 6.46 40.69 8.69
N LYS A 306 6.17 40.67 7.38
CA LYS A 306 7.07 41.25 6.34
C LYS A 306 7.30 42.76 6.52
N LYS A 307 6.26 43.54 6.86
CA LYS A 307 6.36 44.97 7.14
C LYS A 307 7.13 45.26 8.43
N ALA A 308 7.05 44.41 9.43
CA ALA A 308 7.75 44.57 10.70
C ALA A 308 9.27 44.36 10.60
N GLY A 309 9.78 44.00 9.42
CA GLY A 309 11.20 43.85 9.15
C GLY A 309 11.61 42.46 8.74
N LYS A 310 10.64 41.56 8.45
CA LYS A 310 10.89 40.16 8.11
C LYS A 310 11.51 39.33 9.27
N ASP A 311 11.89 38.10 9.01
CA ASP A 311 12.55 37.23 10.01
C ASP A 311 11.80 37.17 11.36
N CYS A 312 10.48 37.09 11.27
CA CYS A 312 9.61 37.15 12.43
C CYS A 312 8.26 36.45 12.14
N PHE A 313 7.43 36.39 13.14
CA PHE A 313 6.04 35.98 12.99
C PHE A 313 5.10 37.07 13.52
N TYR A 314 3.91 37.12 12.94
CA TYR A 314 2.85 37.97 13.44
C TYR A 314 1.78 37.12 14.10
N PRO A 315 1.46 37.36 15.40
CA PRO A 315 0.56 36.51 16.15
C PRO A 315 -0.89 36.66 15.71
N PRO A 316 -1.77 35.74 16.04
CA PRO A 316 -3.20 35.91 15.91
C PRO A 316 -3.69 37.07 16.81
N SER A 317 -4.91 37.53 16.57
CA SER A 317 -5.56 38.50 17.46
C SER A 317 -5.71 37.91 18.87
N SER A 318 -5.41 38.70 19.88
CA SER A 318 -5.52 38.30 21.31
C SER A 318 -6.96 38.13 21.74
#